data_b7ce9ff4d0046e28a6681a92ab8f6a65
#
_entry.id   b7ce9ff4d0046e28a6681a92ab8f6a65
#
_cell.length_a   1.000
_cell.length_b   1.000
_cell.length_c   1.000
_cell.angle_alpha   90.00
_cell.angle_beta   90.00
_cell.angle_gamma   90.00
#
_symmetry.space_group_name_H-M   'P 1'
#
loop_
_entity.id
_entity.type
_entity.pdbx_description
1 polymer ?
#
loop_
_entity_poly.entity_id
_entity_poly.type
_entity_poly.pdbx_seq_one_letter_code
_entity_poly.pdbx_strand_id
1 'polypeptide(L)'
;IALVVTCILAYVFSKKITRPIEKLSDTVSQMAKGQYDTRAKIKTDGEVGDLVNSFNIMADRLEKNIEELEDTARRQEDFTAAFAHELKTPLTSIIGYSDMMRSMDLEKEEISEYSNYIFLQGKRLEKLSFTLMDLISLDKQKIEFNRISTEKMFNDIEKTVEQMLREHNIRFKMSVEPAVIVGNEDLLKSLFMNIIDNGRKAISGQGIIALKAIKTEKGYTVFIQDNGCGMEKSEIKKITEAFYMIDKSRARKEGGAGIGMSLCKKIVSIHNAKWSVRSKPGKGTIISIVFQEGQN
;
A
#
# COMPACT_ATOMS: atom_id res chain seq x y z
N ILE A 1 -20.98 37.13 -61.37
CA ILE A 1 -21.38 35.76 -60.91
C ILE A 1 -20.18 35.02 -60.33
N ALA A 2 -19.05 34.89 -61.02
CA ALA A 2 -17.86 34.12 -60.56
C ALA A 2 -17.32 34.68 -59.20
N LEU A 3 -17.18 35.98 -59.04
CA LEU A 3 -16.69 36.63 -57.85
C LEU A 3 -17.57 36.35 -56.61
N VAL A 4 -18.91 36.35 -56.78
CA VAL A 4 -19.86 36.03 -55.69
C VAL A 4 -19.74 34.54 -55.29
N VAL A 5 -19.61 33.65 -56.23
CA VAL A 5 -19.41 32.20 -55.97
C VAL A 5 -18.11 31.96 -55.20
N THR A 6 -17.02 32.62 -55.62
CA THR A 6 -15.71 32.52 -54.91
C THR A 6 -15.77 33.03 -53.50
N CYS A 7 -16.45 34.19 -53.24
CA CYS A 7 -16.64 34.73 -51.89
C CYS A 7 -17.46 33.78 -51.00
N ILE A 8 -18.53 33.18 -51.53
CA ILE A 8 -19.34 32.20 -50.81
C ILE A 8 -18.50 30.95 -50.42
N LEU A 9 -17.75 30.41 -51.39
CA LEU A 9 -16.87 29.26 -51.13
C LEU A 9 -15.81 29.61 -50.08
N ALA A 10 -15.16 30.76 -50.20
CA ALA A 10 -14.17 31.19 -49.23
C ALA A 10 -14.76 31.36 -47.82
N TYR A 11 -15.99 31.94 -47.71
CA TYR A 11 -16.69 32.06 -46.45
C TYR A 11 -17.03 30.70 -45.81
N VAL A 12 -17.54 29.75 -46.64
CA VAL A 12 -17.87 28.40 -46.15
C VAL A 12 -16.61 27.66 -45.71
N PHE A 13 -15.52 27.75 -46.48
CA PHE A 13 -14.25 27.15 -46.13
C PHE A 13 -13.69 27.74 -44.83
N SER A 14 -13.67 29.04 -44.70
CA SER A 14 -13.22 29.71 -43.46
C SER A 14 -14.04 29.27 -42.26
N LYS A 15 -15.38 29.21 -42.37
CA LYS A 15 -16.27 28.83 -41.27
C LYS A 15 -16.16 27.36 -40.87
N LYS A 16 -15.98 26.42 -41.86
CA LYS A 16 -15.97 24.98 -41.62
C LYS A 16 -14.60 24.42 -41.31
N ILE A 17 -13.54 25.08 -41.74
CA ILE A 17 -12.16 24.56 -41.59
C ILE A 17 -11.27 25.51 -40.80
N THR A 18 -11.10 26.76 -41.26
CA THR A 18 -10.09 27.65 -40.65
C THR A 18 -10.42 28.00 -39.19
N ARG A 19 -11.64 28.44 -38.90
CA ARG A 19 -12.05 28.80 -37.53
C ARG A 19 -12.01 27.66 -36.52
N PRO A 20 -12.48 26.45 -36.84
CA PRO A 20 -12.32 25.31 -35.95
C PRO A 20 -10.86 24.99 -35.64
N ILE A 21 -9.96 25.05 -36.65
CA ILE A 21 -8.52 24.79 -36.47
C ILE A 21 -7.88 25.85 -35.58
N GLU A 22 -8.20 27.16 -35.77
CA GLU A 22 -7.73 28.24 -34.91
C GLU A 22 -8.12 28.02 -33.46
N LYS A 23 -9.40 27.67 -33.19
CA LYS A 23 -9.87 27.36 -31.84
C LYS A 23 -9.20 26.13 -31.24
N LEU A 24 -8.94 25.11 -32.05
CA LEU A 24 -8.20 23.94 -31.61
C LEU A 24 -6.77 24.32 -31.24
N SER A 25 -6.10 25.14 -32.08
CA SER A 25 -4.76 25.67 -31.83
C SER A 25 -4.69 26.48 -30.53
N ASP A 26 -5.69 27.29 -30.26
CA ASP A 26 -5.79 28.06 -29.01
C ASP A 26 -5.92 27.12 -27.79
N THR A 27 -6.72 26.06 -27.91
CA THR A 27 -6.91 25.06 -26.86
C THR A 27 -5.59 24.29 -26.60
N VAL A 28 -4.88 23.89 -27.67
CA VAL A 28 -3.55 23.26 -27.57
C VAL A 28 -2.56 24.19 -26.86
N SER A 29 -2.58 25.48 -27.19
CA SER A 29 -1.70 26.48 -26.56
C SER A 29 -2.00 26.67 -25.06
N GLN A 30 -3.25 26.56 -24.64
CA GLN A 30 -3.64 26.59 -23.22
C GLN A 30 -3.14 25.34 -22.49
N MET A 31 -3.30 24.16 -23.09
CA MET A 31 -2.75 22.91 -22.53
C MET A 31 -1.21 22.96 -22.41
N ALA A 32 -0.52 23.52 -23.39
CA ALA A 32 0.93 23.69 -23.34
C ALA A 32 1.40 24.61 -22.20
N LYS A 33 0.50 25.48 -21.70
CA LYS A 33 0.73 26.34 -20.53
C LYS A 33 0.32 25.70 -19.20
N GLY A 34 -0.03 24.41 -19.18
CA GLY A 34 -0.37 23.66 -17.98
C GLY A 34 -1.87 23.63 -17.64
N GLN A 35 -2.76 24.11 -18.52
CA GLN A 35 -4.21 24.03 -18.32
C GLN A 35 -4.76 22.72 -18.91
N TYR A 36 -4.53 21.61 -18.24
CA TYR A 36 -4.83 20.27 -18.74
C TYR A 36 -6.32 19.90 -18.70
N ASP A 37 -7.14 20.66 -17.96
CA ASP A 37 -8.60 20.52 -17.87
C ASP A 37 -9.34 21.14 -19.08
N THR A 38 -8.62 21.79 -19.99
CA THR A 38 -9.19 22.46 -21.15
C THR A 38 -9.56 21.46 -22.25
N ARG A 39 -10.74 21.64 -22.85
CA ARG A 39 -11.24 20.81 -23.97
C ARG A 39 -11.69 21.68 -25.13
N ALA A 40 -11.47 21.16 -26.34
CA ALA A 40 -11.94 21.81 -27.56
C ALA A 40 -13.46 21.62 -27.72
N LYS A 41 -14.25 22.64 -27.36
CA LYS A 41 -15.71 22.64 -27.50
C LYS A 41 -16.12 23.17 -28.90
N ILE A 42 -15.75 22.42 -29.92
CA ILE A 42 -15.95 22.79 -31.33
C ILE A 42 -16.95 21.80 -31.94
N LYS A 43 -18.07 22.32 -32.42
CA LYS A 43 -19.06 21.53 -33.15
C LYS A 43 -18.76 21.64 -34.64
N THR A 44 -18.21 20.60 -35.22
CA THR A 44 -17.91 20.47 -36.65
C THR A 44 -17.99 19.00 -37.03
N ASP A 45 -18.31 18.74 -38.29
CA ASP A 45 -18.45 17.38 -38.83
C ASP A 45 -17.26 17.08 -39.77
N GLY A 46 -17.12 15.82 -40.15
CA GLY A 46 -16.05 15.35 -41.04
C GLY A 46 -14.69 15.28 -40.34
N GLU A 47 -13.62 15.34 -41.15
CA GLU A 47 -12.23 15.12 -40.70
C GLU A 47 -11.79 16.08 -39.57
N VAL A 48 -12.31 17.31 -39.58
CA VAL A 48 -12.02 18.29 -38.52
C VAL A 48 -12.75 17.91 -37.23
N GLY A 49 -13.95 17.34 -37.33
CA GLY A 49 -14.68 16.79 -36.18
C GLY A 49 -13.94 15.62 -35.54
N ASP A 50 -13.43 14.69 -36.37
CA ASP A 50 -12.62 13.56 -35.92
C ASP A 50 -11.31 14.00 -35.26
N LEU A 51 -10.68 15.04 -35.81
CA LEU A 51 -9.48 15.65 -35.20
C LEU A 51 -9.78 16.23 -33.81
N VAL A 52 -10.87 16.97 -33.66
CA VAL A 52 -11.30 17.53 -32.37
C VAL A 52 -11.59 16.42 -31.35
N ASN A 53 -12.27 15.36 -31.77
CA ASN A 53 -12.55 14.21 -30.90
C ASN A 53 -11.26 13.51 -30.47
N SER A 54 -10.36 13.26 -31.40
CA SER A 54 -9.06 12.63 -31.13
C SER A 54 -8.22 13.46 -30.17
N PHE A 55 -8.22 14.79 -30.35
CA PHE A 55 -7.56 15.72 -29.43
C PHE A 55 -8.16 15.63 -28.01
N ASN A 56 -9.49 15.67 -27.88
CA ASN A 56 -10.14 15.60 -26.56
C ASN A 56 -9.84 14.27 -25.85
N ILE A 57 -9.83 13.13 -26.56
CA ILE A 57 -9.44 11.84 -26.00
C ILE A 57 -7.98 11.85 -25.51
N MET A 58 -7.09 12.47 -26.28
CA MET A 58 -5.69 12.65 -25.87
C MET A 58 -5.58 13.55 -24.63
N ALA A 59 -6.36 14.64 -24.58
CA ALA A 59 -6.41 15.54 -23.45
C ALA A 59 -6.91 14.86 -22.18
N ASP A 60 -7.96 14.03 -22.26
CA ASP A 60 -8.47 13.23 -21.13
C ASP A 60 -7.41 12.29 -20.56
N ARG A 61 -6.67 11.62 -21.44
CA ARG A 61 -5.59 10.72 -21.03
C ARG A 61 -4.43 11.46 -20.38
N LEU A 62 -4.07 12.62 -20.94
CA LEU A 62 -2.97 13.44 -20.41
C LEU A 62 -3.31 13.97 -19.01
N GLU A 63 -4.51 14.54 -18.82
CA GLU A 63 -4.98 15.00 -17.51
C GLU A 63 -4.94 13.88 -16.48
N LYS A 64 -5.51 12.72 -16.82
CA LYS A 64 -5.49 11.56 -15.93
C LYS A 64 -4.09 11.10 -15.58
N ASN A 65 -3.16 11.07 -16.53
CA ASN A 65 -1.77 10.68 -16.27
C ASN A 65 -1.07 11.68 -15.36
N ILE A 66 -1.36 12.97 -15.51
CA ILE A 66 -0.80 14.02 -14.64
C ILE A 66 -1.34 13.89 -13.22
N GLU A 67 -2.66 13.70 -13.04
CA GLU A 67 -3.26 13.43 -11.73
C GLU A 67 -2.65 12.20 -11.06
N GLU A 68 -2.45 11.10 -11.79
CA GLU A 68 -1.81 9.88 -11.28
C GLU A 68 -0.34 10.11 -10.88
N LEU A 69 0.40 10.93 -11.63
CA LEU A 69 1.78 11.31 -11.32
C LEU A 69 1.85 12.21 -10.08
N GLU A 70 0.98 13.22 -9.97
CA GLU A 70 0.91 14.10 -8.81
C GLU A 70 0.54 13.34 -7.53
N ASP A 71 -0.44 12.43 -7.62
CA ASP A 71 -0.82 11.55 -6.51
C ASP A 71 0.33 10.62 -6.09
N THR A 72 1.12 10.15 -7.06
CA THR A 72 2.29 9.30 -6.79
C THR A 72 3.40 10.11 -6.14
N ALA A 73 3.70 11.31 -6.65
CA ALA A 73 4.68 12.22 -6.06
C ALA A 73 4.31 12.59 -4.62
N ARG A 74 3.05 12.97 -4.39
CA ARG A 74 2.55 13.28 -3.03
C ARG A 74 2.71 12.11 -2.07
N ARG A 75 2.32 10.89 -2.49
CA ARG A 75 2.50 9.68 -1.66
C ARG A 75 3.98 9.43 -1.35
N GLN A 76 4.89 9.71 -2.28
CA GLN A 76 6.31 9.55 -2.06
C GLN A 76 6.87 10.60 -1.09
N GLU A 77 6.40 11.85 -1.15
CA GLU A 77 6.74 12.90 -0.20
C GLU A 77 6.25 12.55 1.21
N ASP A 78 4.98 12.17 1.36
CA ASP A 78 4.38 11.76 2.62
C ASP A 78 5.13 10.55 3.23
N PHE A 79 5.49 9.58 2.39
CA PHE A 79 6.30 8.42 2.79
C PHE A 79 7.66 8.84 3.33
N THR A 80 8.36 9.73 2.61
CA THR A 80 9.71 10.20 3.00
C THR A 80 9.67 10.99 4.30
N ALA A 81 8.68 11.87 4.46
CA ALA A 81 8.48 12.66 5.68
C ALA A 81 8.16 11.76 6.88
N ALA A 82 7.26 10.80 6.72
CA ALA A 82 6.90 9.84 7.77
C ALA A 82 8.09 8.95 8.17
N PHE A 83 8.87 8.48 7.18
CA PHE A 83 10.08 7.70 7.42
C PHE A 83 11.12 8.48 8.24
N ALA A 84 11.41 9.72 7.83
CA ALA A 84 12.33 10.59 8.58
C ALA A 84 11.87 10.80 10.03
N HIS A 85 10.56 10.97 10.24
CA HIS A 85 9.99 11.12 11.59
C HIS A 85 10.14 9.85 12.43
N GLU A 86 9.84 8.66 11.86
CA GLU A 86 9.94 7.38 12.57
C GLU A 86 11.40 6.94 12.81
N LEU A 87 12.38 7.44 12.05
CA LEU A 87 13.81 7.30 12.34
C LEU A 87 14.27 8.26 13.45
N LYS A 88 13.82 9.53 13.41
CA LYS A 88 14.26 10.56 14.35
C LYS A 88 13.95 10.20 15.80
N THR A 89 12.76 9.66 16.06
CA THR A 89 12.29 9.36 17.42
C THR A 89 13.19 8.35 18.15
N PRO A 90 13.45 7.12 17.64
CA PRO A 90 14.33 6.17 18.31
C PRO A 90 15.78 6.66 18.37
N LEU A 91 16.26 7.36 17.34
CA LEU A 91 17.62 7.91 17.32
C LEU A 91 17.81 8.97 18.43
N THR A 92 16.84 9.86 18.59
CA THR A 92 16.86 10.86 19.68
C THR A 92 16.87 10.18 21.06
N SER A 93 16.11 9.10 21.24
CA SER A 93 16.10 8.32 22.48
C SER A 93 17.45 7.66 22.76
N ILE A 94 18.06 7.02 21.74
CA ILE A 94 19.39 6.40 21.85
C ILE A 94 20.42 7.45 22.28
N ILE A 95 20.46 8.59 21.60
CA ILE A 95 21.38 9.68 21.88
C ILE A 95 21.16 10.22 23.31
N GLY A 96 19.88 10.44 23.70
CA GLY A 96 19.54 10.97 25.02
C GLY A 96 19.97 10.04 26.14
N TYR A 97 19.64 8.75 26.09
CA TYR A 97 20.06 7.78 27.11
C TYR A 97 21.59 7.60 27.15
N SER A 98 22.24 7.59 25.97
CA SER A 98 23.71 7.53 25.90
C SER A 98 24.37 8.75 26.51
N ASP A 99 23.79 9.95 26.32
CA ASP A 99 24.30 11.20 26.91
C ASP A 99 24.12 11.24 28.44
N MET A 100 22.96 10.75 28.93
CA MET A 100 22.74 10.57 30.38
C MET A 100 23.76 9.62 30.99
N MET A 101 24.01 8.46 30.37
CA MET A 101 25.03 7.49 30.81
C MET A 101 26.45 8.07 30.79
N ARG A 102 26.73 9.02 29.91
CA ARG A 102 28.02 9.66 29.77
C ARG A 102 28.23 10.78 30.79
N SER A 103 27.18 11.55 31.13
CA SER A 103 27.27 12.84 31.84
C SER A 103 26.81 12.78 33.29
N MET A 104 26.13 11.72 33.70
CA MET A 104 25.61 11.54 35.05
C MET A 104 26.35 10.43 35.80
N ASP A 105 26.46 10.55 37.11
CA ASP A 105 26.90 9.47 38.00
C ASP A 105 25.65 8.62 38.31
N LEU A 106 25.59 7.40 37.70
CA LEU A 106 24.42 6.55 37.72
C LEU A 106 24.65 5.28 38.53
N GLU A 107 23.61 4.83 39.19
CA GLU A 107 23.57 3.54 39.86
C GLU A 107 23.58 2.38 38.82
N LYS A 108 24.03 1.19 39.22
CA LYS A 108 24.11 0.03 38.30
C LYS A 108 22.75 -0.34 37.67
N GLU A 109 21.69 -0.19 38.43
CA GLU A 109 20.33 -0.41 38.04
C GLU A 109 19.90 0.55 36.94
N GLU A 110 20.22 1.83 37.04
CA GLU A 110 19.93 2.86 36.04
C GLU A 110 20.73 2.66 34.76
N ILE A 111 22.02 2.28 34.88
CA ILE A 111 22.86 1.93 33.72
C ILE A 111 22.23 0.73 32.94
N SER A 112 21.78 -0.29 33.68
CA SER A 112 21.13 -1.45 33.09
C SER A 112 19.82 -1.08 32.37
N GLU A 113 19.02 -0.22 32.99
CA GLU A 113 17.77 0.29 32.43
C GLU A 113 18.00 1.10 31.14
N TYR A 114 18.92 2.05 31.17
CA TYR A 114 19.23 2.90 30.01
C TYR A 114 19.86 2.11 28.88
N SER A 115 20.75 1.15 29.19
CA SER A 115 21.30 0.22 28.20
C SER A 115 20.22 -0.61 27.52
N ASN A 116 19.22 -1.08 28.29
CA ASN A 116 18.09 -1.82 27.76
C ASN A 116 17.21 -0.93 26.83
N TYR A 117 16.96 0.32 27.20
CA TYR A 117 16.25 1.27 26.34
C TYR A 117 17.00 1.51 25.02
N ILE A 118 18.30 1.72 25.05
CA ILE A 118 19.14 1.87 23.86
C ILE A 118 19.06 0.65 22.98
N PHE A 119 19.18 -0.55 23.56
CA PHE A 119 19.09 -1.82 22.85
C PHE A 119 17.72 -1.99 22.15
N LEU A 120 16.63 -1.72 22.86
CA LEU A 120 15.27 -1.81 22.31
C LEU A 120 15.02 -0.83 21.15
N GLN A 121 15.54 0.40 21.26
CA GLN A 121 15.44 1.37 20.16
C GLN A 121 16.32 0.97 18.97
N GLY A 122 17.50 0.41 19.22
CA GLY A 122 18.36 -0.16 18.18
C GLY A 122 17.67 -1.30 17.40
N LYS A 123 17.05 -2.24 18.11
CA LYS A 123 16.26 -3.33 17.52
C LYS A 123 15.04 -2.82 16.72
N ARG A 124 14.44 -1.73 17.18
CA ARG A 124 13.34 -1.09 16.44
C ARG A 124 13.83 -0.50 15.12
N LEU A 125 14.98 0.21 15.13
CA LEU A 125 15.60 0.75 13.91
C LEU A 125 16.01 -0.34 12.93
N GLU A 126 16.60 -1.44 13.43
CA GLU A 126 16.94 -2.60 12.64
C GLU A 126 15.71 -3.16 11.91
N LYS A 127 14.61 -3.42 12.64
CA LYS A 127 13.35 -3.91 12.06
C LYS A 127 12.77 -2.94 11.03
N LEU A 128 12.78 -1.63 11.32
CA LEU A 128 12.32 -0.60 10.39
C LEU A 128 13.13 -0.62 9.09
N SER A 129 14.46 -0.70 9.20
CA SER A 129 15.38 -0.76 8.05
C SER A 129 15.11 -1.99 7.17
N PHE A 130 15.00 -3.19 7.76
CA PHE A 130 14.71 -4.41 7.01
C PHE A 130 13.36 -4.32 6.29
N THR A 131 12.30 -3.89 6.99
CA THR A 131 10.97 -3.78 6.38
C THR A 131 10.95 -2.78 5.23
N LEU A 132 11.71 -1.69 5.35
CA LEU A 132 11.88 -0.71 4.28
C LEU A 132 12.64 -1.28 3.09
N MET A 133 13.75 -2.01 3.35
CA MET A 133 14.52 -2.67 2.28
C MET A 133 13.65 -3.67 1.52
N ASP A 134 12.85 -4.47 2.22
CA ASP A 134 11.89 -5.38 1.59
C ASP A 134 10.91 -4.62 0.70
N LEU A 135 10.33 -3.53 1.19
CA LEU A 135 9.35 -2.74 0.44
C LEU A 135 9.94 -2.12 -0.83
N ILE A 136 11.20 -1.65 -0.79
CA ILE A 136 11.90 -1.04 -1.92
C ILE A 136 12.40 -2.11 -2.92
N SER A 137 12.91 -3.23 -2.41
CA SER A 137 13.45 -4.31 -3.25
C SER A 137 12.39 -4.99 -4.08
N LEU A 138 11.16 -5.10 -3.55
CA LEU A 138 10.01 -5.67 -4.25
C LEU A 138 9.62 -4.92 -5.53
N ASP A 139 10.01 -3.66 -5.70
CA ASP A 139 9.75 -2.88 -6.91
C ASP A 139 10.79 -3.10 -8.01
N LYS A 140 11.98 -3.60 -7.65
CA LYS A 140 13.14 -3.67 -8.57
C LYS A 140 13.60 -5.08 -8.90
N GLN A 141 13.23 -6.08 -8.09
CA GLN A 141 13.71 -7.45 -8.28
C GLN A 141 12.76 -8.26 -9.17
N LYS A 142 13.36 -9.13 -9.99
CA LYS A 142 12.65 -10.18 -10.70
C LYS A 142 12.27 -11.26 -9.66
N ILE A 143 11.00 -11.26 -9.25
CA ILE A 143 10.49 -12.19 -8.25
C ILE A 143 10.23 -13.54 -8.93
N GLU A 144 10.87 -14.57 -8.44
CA GLU A 144 10.64 -15.93 -8.91
C GLU A 144 9.39 -16.51 -8.26
N PHE A 145 8.52 -17.07 -9.08
CA PHE A 145 7.29 -17.72 -8.67
C PHE A 145 7.44 -19.23 -8.82
N ASN A 146 7.16 -19.96 -7.76
CA ASN A 146 7.23 -21.40 -7.71
C ASN A 146 5.90 -22.03 -7.29
N ARG A 147 5.74 -23.32 -7.53
CA ARG A 147 4.61 -24.10 -7.00
C ARG A 147 4.83 -24.38 -5.53
N ILE A 148 3.95 -23.90 -4.68
CA ILE A 148 4.05 -23.94 -3.22
C ILE A 148 2.96 -24.86 -2.68
N SER A 149 3.34 -25.84 -1.87
CA SER A 149 2.40 -26.63 -1.05
C SER A 149 1.89 -25.79 0.11
N THR A 150 0.60 -25.47 0.10
CA THR A 150 -0.02 -24.67 1.17
C THR A 150 0.07 -25.35 2.52
N GLU A 151 -0.07 -26.68 2.58
CA GLU A 151 0.06 -27.46 3.81
C GLU A 151 1.44 -27.30 4.45
N LYS A 152 2.51 -27.48 3.65
CA LYS A 152 3.89 -27.35 4.15
C LYS A 152 4.17 -25.92 4.63
N MET A 153 3.82 -24.93 3.82
CA MET A 153 4.05 -23.52 4.14
C MET A 153 3.31 -23.10 5.43
N PHE A 154 2.04 -23.48 5.59
CA PHE A 154 1.28 -23.11 6.78
C PHE A 154 1.72 -23.88 8.03
N ASN A 155 2.16 -25.14 7.91
CA ASN A 155 2.76 -25.89 9.02
C ASN A 155 4.07 -25.23 9.52
N ASP A 156 4.88 -24.66 8.62
CA ASP A 156 6.08 -23.91 9.01
C ASP A 156 5.72 -22.61 9.72
N ILE A 157 4.68 -21.90 9.24
CA ILE A 157 4.17 -20.70 9.88
C ILE A 157 3.63 -21.03 11.28
N GLU A 158 2.83 -22.11 11.43
CA GLU A 158 2.28 -22.55 12.72
C GLU A 158 3.37 -22.72 13.77
N LYS A 159 4.44 -23.47 13.43
CA LYS A 159 5.58 -23.71 14.33
C LYS A 159 6.22 -22.39 14.80
N THR A 160 6.34 -21.43 13.88
CA THR A 160 6.98 -20.14 14.18
C THR A 160 6.08 -19.26 15.07
N VAL A 161 4.78 -19.22 14.80
CA VAL A 161 3.86 -18.32 15.53
C VAL A 161 3.40 -18.87 16.86
N GLU A 162 3.38 -20.21 17.02
CA GLU A 162 2.84 -20.86 18.22
C GLU A 162 3.58 -20.43 19.48
N GLN A 163 4.91 -20.43 19.45
CA GLN A 163 5.72 -19.98 20.59
C GLN A 163 5.46 -18.50 20.90
N MET A 164 5.53 -17.64 19.88
CA MET A 164 5.30 -16.19 20.03
C MET A 164 3.91 -15.88 20.62
N LEU A 165 2.86 -16.58 20.19
CA LEU A 165 1.49 -16.35 20.66
C LEU A 165 1.26 -16.91 22.06
N ARG A 166 1.87 -18.04 22.44
CA ARG A 166 1.82 -18.60 23.79
C ARG A 166 2.38 -17.62 24.83
N GLU A 167 3.49 -16.97 24.55
CA GLU A 167 4.14 -15.98 25.43
C GLU A 167 3.19 -14.79 25.73
N HIS A 168 2.19 -14.54 24.85
CA HIS A 168 1.20 -13.49 25.01
C HIS A 168 -0.20 -13.99 25.43
N ASN A 169 -0.32 -15.26 25.87
CA ASN A 169 -1.59 -15.89 26.23
C ASN A 169 -2.64 -15.89 25.10
N ILE A 170 -2.19 -15.97 23.85
CA ILE A 170 -3.04 -16.03 22.67
C ILE A 170 -3.06 -17.46 22.11
N ARG A 171 -4.27 -17.98 21.91
CA ARG A 171 -4.47 -19.30 21.32
C ARG A 171 -4.49 -19.20 19.80
N PHE A 172 -3.67 -19.99 19.14
CA PHE A 172 -3.69 -20.11 17.67
C PHE A 172 -4.57 -21.31 17.27
N LYS A 173 -5.42 -21.12 16.24
CA LYS A 173 -6.19 -22.18 15.61
C LYS A 173 -5.94 -22.17 14.12
N MET A 174 -5.55 -23.29 13.56
CA MET A 174 -5.30 -23.42 12.13
C MET A 174 -6.13 -24.54 11.51
N SER A 175 -6.66 -24.28 10.32
CA SER A 175 -7.37 -25.26 9.48
C SER A 175 -7.04 -24.98 8.02
N VAL A 176 -6.30 -25.87 7.39
CA VAL A 176 -5.79 -25.69 6.02
C VAL A 176 -6.27 -26.85 5.16
N GLU A 177 -7.00 -26.54 4.09
CA GLU A 177 -7.26 -27.47 3.01
C GLU A 177 -6.01 -27.56 2.11
N PRO A 178 -5.43 -28.74 1.90
CA PRO A 178 -4.23 -28.89 1.07
C PRO A 178 -4.47 -28.43 -0.37
N ALA A 179 -3.55 -27.60 -0.88
CA ALA A 179 -3.55 -27.13 -2.26
C ALA A 179 -2.14 -26.79 -2.72
N VAL A 180 -1.99 -26.52 -4.00
CA VAL A 180 -0.78 -25.95 -4.59
C VAL A 180 -1.14 -24.59 -5.15
N ILE A 181 -0.43 -23.54 -4.72
CA ILE A 181 -0.55 -22.18 -5.26
C ILE A 181 0.76 -21.79 -5.93
N VAL A 182 0.69 -20.83 -6.86
CA VAL A 182 1.87 -20.27 -7.52
C VAL A 182 2.24 -18.96 -6.86
N GLY A 183 3.48 -18.83 -6.42
CA GLY A 183 3.94 -17.64 -5.71
C GLY A 183 5.38 -17.70 -5.28
N ASN A 184 5.82 -16.70 -4.53
CA ASN A 184 7.08 -16.70 -3.82
C ASN A 184 6.82 -17.06 -2.35
N GLU A 185 7.39 -18.17 -1.88
CA GLU A 185 7.10 -18.75 -0.56
C GLU A 185 7.53 -17.81 0.57
N ASP A 186 8.68 -17.17 0.47
CA ASP A 186 9.21 -16.28 1.50
C ASP A 186 8.34 -15.02 1.65
N LEU A 187 7.91 -14.46 0.54
CA LEU A 187 6.99 -13.31 0.54
C LEU A 187 5.62 -13.70 1.13
N LEU A 188 5.09 -14.86 0.80
CA LEU A 188 3.83 -15.33 1.36
C LEU A 188 3.95 -15.63 2.85
N LYS A 189 5.06 -16.23 3.31
CA LYS A 189 5.33 -16.40 4.74
C LYS A 189 5.41 -15.04 5.45
N SER A 190 6.13 -14.07 4.87
CA SER A 190 6.21 -12.70 5.40
C SER A 190 4.81 -12.04 5.50
N LEU A 191 3.98 -12.18 4.46
CA LEU A 191 2.61 -11.69 4.43
C LEU A 191 1.78 -12.23 5.61
N PHE A 192 1.72 -13.55 5.76
CA PHE A 192 0.90 -14.17 6.79
C PHE A 192 1.44 -13.91 8.21
N MET A 193 2.74 -13.91 8.39
CA MET A 193 3.39 -13.56 9.65
C MET A 193 3.09 -12.12 10.08
N ASN A 194 3.14 -11.15 9.16
CA ASN A 194 2.80 -9.76 9.45
C ASN A 194 1.33 -9.60 9.85
N ILE A 195 0.41 -10.31 9.20
CA ILE A 195 -1.02 -10.25 9.54
C ILE A 195 -1.26 -10.86 10.93
N ILE A 196 -0.64 -12.01 11.24
CA ILE A 196 -0.75 -12.67 12.54
C ILE A 196 -0.16 -11.80 13.67
N ASP A 197 1.01 -11.18 13.45
CA ASP A 197 1.64 -10.27 14.42
C ASP A 197 0.77 -9.03 14.68
N ASN A 198 0.11 -8.50 13.64
CA ASN A 198 -0.85 -7.40 13.81
C ASN A 198 -2.09 -7.84 14.62
N GLY A 199 -2.61 -9.05 14.40
CA GLY A 199 -3.67 -9.64 15.23
C GLY A 199 -3.24 -9.79 16.69
N ARG A 200 -2.01 -10.28 16.94
CA ARG A 200 -1.41 -10.37 18.28
C ARG A 200 -1.40 -9.01 18.99
N LYS A 201 -0.92 -7.97 18.29
CA LYS A 201 -0.84 -6.60 18.83
C LYS A 201 -2.22 -5.99 19.09
N ALA A 202 -3.24 -6.38 18.34
CA ALA A 202 -4.60 -5.90 18.53
C ALA A 202 -5.29 -6.52 19.76
N ILE A 203 -4.80 -7.66 20.27
CA ILE A 203 -5.35 -8.35 21.43
C ILE A 203 -4.74 -7.80 22.72
N SER A 204 -5.59 -7.52 23.71
CA SER A 204 -5.17 -7.14 25.06
C SER A 204 -5.54 -8.29 26.01
N GLY A 205 -4.54 -8.96 26.58
CA GLY A 205 -4.74 -10.12 27.46
C GLY A 205 -4.96 -11.43 26.71
N GLN A 206 -5.92 -12.25 27.14
CA GLN A 206 -6.21 -13.54 26.49
C GLN A 206 -6.95 -13.34 25.17
N GLY A 207 -6.56 -14.11 24.14
CA GLY A 207 -7.21 -14.01 22.85
C GLY A 207 -7.07 -15.24 21.97
N ILE A 208 -7.64 -15.10 20.77
CA ILE A 208 -7.64 -16.16 19.76
C ILE A 208 -7.30 -15.54 18.40
N ILE A 209 -6.37 -16.17 17.69
CA ILE A 209 -6.13 -15.91 16.28
C ILE A 209 -6.43 -17.21 15.52
N ALA A 210 -7.24 -17.12 14.48
CA ALA A 210 -7.63 -18.26 13.66
C ALA A 210 -7.18 -18.04 12.21
N LEU A 211 -6.49 -19.01 11.63
CA LEU A 211 -6.16 -19.07 10.21
C LEU A 211 -6.97 -20.20 9.58
N LYS A 212 -7.75 -19.88 8.56
CA LYS A 212 -8.50 -20.86 7.76
C LYS A 212 -8.15 -20.67 6.29
N ALA A 213 -7.71 -21.72 5.64
CA ALA A 213 -7.36 -21.71 4.22
C ALA A 213 -8.15 -22.82 3.49
N ILE A 214 -8.95 -22.43 2.50
CA ILE A 214 -9.89 -23.31 1.80
C ILE A 214 -9.96 -22.98 0.31
N LYS A 215 -10.34 -23.98 -0.49
CA LYS A 215 -10.78 -23.74 -1.87
C LYS A 215 -12.17 -23.14 -1.88
N THR A 216 -12.37 -22.12 -2.70
CA THR A 216 -13.65 -21.46 -2.93
C THR A 216 -13.89 -21.32 -4.45
N GLU A 217 -15.10 -20.97 -4.86
CA GLU A 217 -15.40 -20.66 -6.26
C GLU A 217 -14.54 -19.50 -6.84
N LYS A 218 -13.96 -18.66 -5.97
CA LYS A 218 -13.12 -17.51 -6.34
C LYS A 218 -11.63 -17.83 -6.39
N GLY A 219 -11.25 -19.06 -6.04
CA GLY A 219 -9.86 -19.51 -5.93
C GLY A 219 -9.50 -19.94 -4.51
N TYR A 220 -8.21 -20.17 -4.25
CA TYR A 220 -7.74 -20.52 -2.90
C TYR A 220 -7.78 -19.31 -1.97
N THR A 221 -8.57 -19.40 -0.92
CA THR A 221 -8.85 -18.28 -0.02
C THR A 221 -8.30 -18.54 1.37
N VAL A 222 -7.48 -17.61 1.87
CA VAL A 222 -6.94 -17.62 3.23
C VAL A 222 -7.63 -16.55 4.06
N PHE A 223 -8.20 -16.96 5.18
CA PHE A 223 -8.81 -16.07 6.18
C PHE A 223 -7.93 -16.06 7.43
N ILE A 224 -7.62 -14.88 7.94
CA ILE A 224 -6.96 -14.70 9.23
C ILE A 224 -7.89 -13.80 10.06
N GLN A 225 -8.29 -14.30 11.21
CA GLN A 225 -9.20 -13.63 12.11
C GLN A 225 -8.57 -13.51 13.50
N ASP A 226 -8.65 -12.34 14.09
CA ASP A 226 -8.39 -12.07 15.50
C ASP A 226 -9.67 -11.64 16.24
N ASN A 227 -9.65 -11.75 17.56
CA ASN A 227 -10.66 -11.20 18.46
C ASN A 227 -10.16 -9.97 19.22
N GLY A 228 -9.29 -9.18 18.62
CA GLY A 228 -8.71 -7.98 19.19
C GLY A 228 -9.65 -6.79 19.27
N CYS A 229 -9.09 -5.60 19.46
CA CYS A 229 -9.86 -4.36 19.60
C CYS A 229 -10.69 -3.98 18.36
N GLY A 230 -10.34 -4.52 17.18
CA GLY A 230 -10.96 -4.12 15.93
C GLY A 230 -10.69 -2.67 15.55
N MET A 231 -11.36 -2.19 14.50
CA MET A 231 -11.19 -0.83 14.01
C MET A 231 -12.47 -0.27 13.38
N GLU A 232 -12.56 1.05 13.32
CA GLU A 232 -13.62 1.77 12.63
C GLU A 232 -13.53 1.59 11.11
N LYS A 233 -14.68 1.69 10.42
CA LYS A 233 -14.74 1.52 8.96
C LYS A 233 -13.90 2.56 8.19
N SER A 234 -13.78 3.77 8.72
CA SER A 234 -12.93 4.85 8.18
C SER A 234 -11.43 4.49 8.17
N GLU A 235 -11.00 3.70 9.16
CA GLU A 235 -9.61 3.28 9.33
C GLU A 235 -9.18 2.19 8.37
N ILE A 236 -10.12 1.31 7.98
CA ILE A 236 -9.84 0.14 7.11
C ILE A 236 -9.15 0.52 5.81
N LYS A 237 -9.47 1.69 5.24
CA LYS A 237 -8.83 2.16 4.00
C LYS A 237 -7.39 2.61 4.23
N LYS A 238 -7.10 3.13 5.43
CA LYS A 238 -5.82 3.75 5.77
C LYS A 238 -4.78 2.76 6.31
N ILE A 239 -5.21 1.62 6.88
CA ILE A 239 -4.26 0.65 7.48
C ILE A 239 -3.21 0.10 6.51
N THR A 240 -3.43 0.24 5.21
CA THR A 240 -2.47 -0.16 4.16
C THR A 240 -1.59 0.99 3.68
N GLU A 241 -1.77 2.20 4.22
CA GLU A 241 -0.86 3.32 3.99
C GLU A 241 0.40 3.11 4.86
N ALA A 242 1.56 3.40 4.29
CA ALA A 242 2.81 3.25 5.04
C ALA A 242 2.86 4.25 6.21
N PHE A 243 3.38 3.79 7.36
CA PHE A 243 3.49 4.55 8.61
C PHE A 243 2.15 4.94 9.26
N TYR A 244 1.03 4.46 8.70
CA TYR A 244 -0.26 4.68 9.33
C TYR A 244 -0.45 3.78 10.55
N MET A 245 -0.87 4.37 11.65
CA MET A 245 -1.13 3.69 12.93
C MET A 245 -2.38 4.28 13.56
N ILE A 246 -3.36 3.43 13.91
CA ILE A 246 -4.61 3.83 14.58
C ILE A 246 -4.30 4.38 15.97
N ASP A 247 -3.45 3.70 16.74
CA ASP A 247 -2.95 4.14 18.06
C ASP A 247 -1.41 4.17 18.02
N LYS A 248 -0.87 5.37 17.88
CA LYS A 248 0.58 5.59 17.83
C LYS A 248 1.28 5.22 19.15
N SER A 249 0.61 5.38 20.29
CA SER A 249 1.21 5.12 21.60
C SER A 249 1.37 3.63 21.87
N ARG A 250 0.35 2.86 21.58
CA ARG A 250 0.34 1.40 21.69
C ARG A 250 1.27 0.76 20.65
N ALA A 251 1.17 1.18 19.39
CA ALA A 251 2.02 0.65 18.33
C ALA A 251 3.50 0.87 18.59
N ARG A 252 3.89 2.01 19.17
CA ARG A 252 5.28 2.29 19.56
C ARG A 252 5.80 1.37 20.67
N LYS A 253 4.97 1.08 21.67
CA LYS A 253 5.33 0.12 22.75
C LYS A 253 5.55 -1.29 22.21
N GLU A 254 4.79 -1.70 21.21
CA GLU A 254 4.86 -3.02 20.57
C GLU A 254 5.90 -3.07 19.41
N GLY A 255 6.70 -2.04 19.21
CA GLY A 255 7.74 -1.98 18.16
C GLY A 255 7.18 -1.94 16.73
N GLY A 256 5.94 -1.48 16.55
CA GLY A 256 5.33 -1.28 15.24
C GLY A 256 5.76 0.04 14.60
N ALA A 257 6.13 -0.01 13.32
CA ALA A 257 6.47 1.18 12.52
C ALA A 257 5.38 1.57 11.51
N GLY A 258 4.24 0.87 11.49
CA GLY A 258 3.16 1.14 10.54
C GLY A 258 3.44 0.74 9.08
N ILE A 259 4.52 -0.04 8.83
CA ILE A 259 4.89 -0.46 7.46
C ILE A 259 4.37 -1.86 7.12
N GLY A 260 4.13 -2.73 8.11
CA GLY A 260 3.80 -4.14 7.88
C GLY A 260 2.58 -4.35 6.99
N MET A 261 1.52 -3.56 7.15
CA MET A 261 0.30 -3.71 6.35
C MET A 261 0.45 -3.16 4.92
N SER A 262 1.27 -2.13 4.71
CA SER A 262 1.60 -1.66 3.36
C SER A 262 2.46 -2.69 2.61
N LEU A 263 3.39 -3.36 3.29
CA LEU A 263 4.14 -4.49 2.76
C LEU A 263 3.19 -5.66 2.40
N CYS A 264 2.24 -6.00 3.28
CA CYS A 264 1.21 -7.01 2.99
C CYS A 264 0.43 -6.69 1.72
N LYS A 265 -0.03 -5.45 1.56
CA LYS A 265 -0.75 -5.01 0.36
C LYS A 265 0.11 -5.14 -0.91
N LYS A 266 1.39 -4.78 -0.81
CA LYS A 266 2.35 -4.91 -1.92
C LYS A 266 2.54 -6.38 -2.32
N ILE A 267 2.76 -7.27 -1.36
CA ILE A 267 2.91 -8.71 -1.61
C ILE A 267 1.65 -9.28 -2.26
N VAL A 268 0.47 -8.94 -1.78
CA VAL A 268 -0.82 -9.35 -2.37
C VAL A 268 -0.94 -8.88 -3.82
N SER A 269 -0.55 -7.62 -4.11
CA SER A 269 -0.56 -7.07 -5.47
C SER A 269 0.41 -7.81 -6.41
N ILE A 270 1.62 -8.12 -5.95
CA ILE A 270 2.63 -8.87 -6.70
C ILE A 270 2.12 -10.27 -7.09
N HIS A 271 1.36 -10.90 -6.18
CA HIS A 271 0.76 -12.21 -6.42
C HIS A 271 -0.59 -12.14 -7.17
N ASN A 272 -1.00 -10.97 -7.68
CA ASN A 272 -2.30 -10.73 -8.32
C ASN A 272 -3.48 -11.27 -7.49
N ALA A 273 -3.32 -11.34 -6.17
CA ALA A 273 -4.33 -11.82 -5.25
C ALA A 273 -5.31 -10.69 -4.88
N LYS A 274 -6.52 -11.06 -4.50
CA LYS A 274 -7.51 -10.10 -3.99
C LYS A 274 -7.49 -10.10 -2.47
N TRP A 275 -7.53 -8.91 -1.92
CA TRP A 275 -7.49 -8.65 -0.49
C TRP A 275 -8.78 -7.98 -0.02
N SER A 276 -9.31 -8.41 1.12
CA SER A 276 -10.38 -7.69 1.80
C SER A 276 -10.21 -7.72 3.32
N VAL A 277 -10.64 -6.65 3.98
CA VAL A 277 -10.61 -6.48 5.44
C VAL A 277 -12.01 -6.19 5.93
N ARG A 278 -12.43 -6.90 6.97
CA ARG A 278 -13.65 -6.64 7.74
C ARG A 278 -13.29 -6.51 9.20
N SER A 279 -13.68 -5.41 9.80
CA SER A 279 -13.42 -5.16 11.22
C SER A 279 -14.58 -4.41 11.85
N LYS A 280 -14.74 -4.58 13.15
CA LYS A 280 -15.69 -3.82 13.96
C LYS A 280 -15.06 -3.59 15.33
N PRO A 281 -15.12 -2.36 15.89
CA PRO A 281 -14.64 -2.07 17.23
C PRO A 281 -15.15 -3.06 18.27
N GLY A 282 -14.25 -3.59 19.10
CA GLY A 282 -14.53 -4.58 20.12
C GLY A 282 -14.87 -6.00 19.64
N LYS A 283 -14.81 -6.28 18.32
CA LYS A 283 -15.14 -7.60 17.75
C LYS A 283 -13.98 -8.25 16.98
N GLY A 284 -12.85 -7.56 16.86
CA GLY A 284 -11.68 -8.02 16.13
C GLY A 284 -11.72 -7.73 14.63
N THR A 285 -10.81 -8.36 13.92
CA THR A 285 -10.58 -8.15 12.48
C THR A 285 -10.53 -9.48 11.74
N ILE A 286 -11.05 -9.49 10.52
CA ILE A 286 -10.92 -10.60 9.56
C ILE A 286 -10.27 -10.05 8.31
N ILE A 287 -9.15 -10.63 7.92
CA ILE A 287 -8.48 -10.36 6.65
C ILE A 287 -8.65 -11.59 5.76
N SER A 288 -9.09 -11.40 4.53
CA SER A 288 -9.20 -12.47 3.54
C SER A 288 -8.37 -12.16 2.30
N ILE A 289 -7.62 -13.16 1.83
CA ILE A 289 -6.76 -13.10 0.66
C ILE A 289 -7.17 -14.22 -0.27
N VAL A 290 -7.48 -13.87 -1.53
CA VAL A 290 -7.95 -14.81 -2.56
C VAL A 290 -6.89 -14.91 -3.64
N PHE A 291 -6.28 -16.07 -3.77
CA PHE A 291 -5.40 -16.43 -4.87
C PHE A 291 -6.25 -17.03 -5.99
N GLN A 292 -6.22 -16.43 -7.17
CA GLN A 292 -7.04 -16.89 -8.30
C GLN A 292 -6.46 -18.19 -8.88
N GLU A 293 -7.33 -19.17 -9.19
CA GLU A 293 -6.94 -20.35 -9.97
C GLU A 293 -6.64 -19.92 -11.41
N GLY A 294 -5.47 -20.28 -11.93
CA GLY A 294 -5.20 -20.15 -13.38
C GLY A 294 -4.12 -19.16 -13.80
N GLN A 295 -3.11 -18.90 -12.99
CA GLN A 295 -1.85 -18.33 -13.50
C GLN A 295 -0.83 -19.46 -13.67
N ASN A 296 -0.84 -20.06 -14.87
CA ASN A 296 0.24 -20.90 -15.38
C ASN A 296 1.38 -20.04 -15.91
#